data_2e0084088fc2d0131f6ccda11c34aa72
#
_entry.id   2e0084088fc2d0131f6ccda11c34aa72
#
_cell.length_a   1.000
_cell.length_b   1.000
_cell.length_c   1.000
_cell.angle_alpha   90.00
_cell.angle_beta   90.00
_cell.angle_gamma   90.00
#
_symmetry.space_group_name_H-M   'P 1'
#
loop_
_entity.id
_entity.type
_entity.pdbx_description
1 polymer ?
#
loop_
_entity_poly.entity_id
_entity_poly.type
_entity_poly.pdbx_seq_one_letter_code
_entity_poly.pdbx_strand_id
1 'polypeptide(L)'
;MLTEENVKQLVRGFLHEACGYLGINDSQIGIIYMPMPVQMMMVALLKEADDIVIDTNLLAKVVKRNTYTILRIDIYRTARKIYLRRKHQAEGTLEDKNADEIDSYAFAYALSFLNGLSLIIPHQFVDDWHPRILHILNNEFHENCVLHSSPDRQFKGEFIYRAKKIKEARQAELKLHTETTPVIVSPNISNNEKGSETHPFDNVLEACRFIKEEERKAFEKDHYMSNILAKRQFNYCSDKNIYNIKWADGKASYCNLELPADAFIVNQLMSGKFSIKPNLYGRKFLFRGQSKYYDVCTPGLFRNPKQSYFLKELIQYDELRAVLATHPLVQLFEQGIDLWHDIFRFEVNYGGLAQHYYNKTSFLDLTSDIDTAMFFAVTDYHFDEYTPHTDTSSLGVMYYYELAEPGAFSLQKQQHLSTIGKQPFMRSGNQHGFLLNMEKGANFNEFSQVHKVFFRHNPSISKKIFEESKNGVNYFPSDMLQVQWKRFLKQFEENPTVSLEAVTFNVKDNAAHHETIKNISRKLEKMYGIKVDKNRTPAFDTDLMDKYYEDMKNGWWQDVFCKDIYFVSVDGIVYKDMLMHVPNDTRYARFFTR
;
A
#
# COMPACT_ATOMS: atom_id res chain seq x y z
N MET A 1 13.04 -14.61 -14.11
CA MET A 1 13.54 -13.42 -14.86
C MET A 1 12.99 -13.52 -16.27
N LEU A 2 12.32 -12.49 -16.81
CA LEU A 2 11.80 -12.50 -18.18
C LEU A 2 12.99 -12.54 -19.17
N THR A 3 12.93 -13.46 -20.13
CA THR A 3 13.84 -13.49 -21.28
C THR A 3 13.13 -12.83 -22.47
N GLU A 4 13.87 -12.50 -23.52
CA GLU A 4 13.28 -11.97 -24.75
C GLU A 4 12.27 -12.94 -25.35
N GLU A 5 12.58 -14.23 -25.34
CA GLU A 5 11.68 -15.27 -25.83
C GLU A 5 10.39 -15.37 -24.99
N ASN A 6 10.50 -15.29 -23.65
CA ASN A 6 9.31 -15.25 -22.79
C ASN A 6 8.44 -14.04 -23.11
N VAL A 7 9.03 -12.87 -23.42
CA VAL A 7 8.25 -11.67 -23.74
C VAL A 7 7.58 -11.82 -25.12
N LYS A 8 8.23 -12.45 -26.10
CA LYS A 8 7.61 -12.78 -27.40
C LYS A 8 6.40 -13.73 -27.24
N GLN A 9 6.52 -14.71 -26.34
CA GLN A 9 5.39 -15.59 -25.99
C GLN A 9 4.25 -14.81 -25.30
N LEU A 10 4.57 -13.90 -24.38
CA LEU A 10 3.57 -13.02 -23.75
C LEU A 10 2.86 -12.13 -24.78
N VAL A 11 3.58 -11.58 -25.74
CA VAL A 11 3.01 -10.79 -26.84
C VAL A 11 1.96 -11.60 -27.61
N ARG A 12 2.30 -12.83 -27.99
CA ARG A 12 1.34 -13.73 -28.64
C ARG A 12 0.15 -14.07 -27.75
N GLY A 13 0.38 -14.33 -26.47
CA GLY A 13 -0.69 -14.59 -25.49
C GLY A 13 -1.65 -13.42 -25.34
N PHE A 14 -1.15 -12.20 -25.22
CA PHE A 14 -2.00 -10.99 -25.13
C PHE A 14 -2.77 -10.73 -26.44
N LEU A 15 -2.14 -10.96 -27.59
CA LEU A 15 -2.84 -10.83 -28.88
C LEU A 15 -3.94 -11.87 -28.99
N HIS A 16 -3.65 -13.14 -28.69
CA HIS A 16 -4.64 -14.22 -28.70
C HIS A 16 -5.84 -13.92 -27.78
N GLU A 17 -5.56 -13.46 -26.58
CA GLU A 17 -6.59 -13.07 -25.62
C GLU A 17 -7.50 -11.96 -26.15
N ALA A 18 -6.92 -10.86 -26.65
CA ALA A 18 -7.69 -9.75 -27.21
C ALA A 18 -8.51 -10.17 -28.43
N CYS A 19 -7.91 -10.96 -29.34
CA CYS A 19 -8.57 -11.48 -30.54
C CYS A 19 -9.73 -12.42 -30.19
N GLY A 20 -9.59 -13.22 -29.13
CA GLY A 20 -10.69 -14.07 -28.62
C GLY A 20 -11.92 -13.28 -28.22
N TYR A 21 -11.76 -12.16 -27.49
CA TYR A 21 -12.86 -11.26 -27.15
C TYR A 21 -13.45 -10.52 -28.35
N LEU A 22 -12.64 -10.29 -29.40
CA LEU A 22 -13.06 -9.58 -30.61
C LEU A 22 -13.65 -10.51 -31.69
N GLY A 23 -13.56 -11.83 -31.50
CA GLY A 23 -14.00 -12.81 -32.48
C GLY A 23 -13.17 -12.79 -33.78
N ILE A 24 -11.90 -12.36 -33.72
CA ILE A 24 -10.99 -12.33 -34.87
C ILE A 24 -9.89 -13.40 -34.73
N ASN A 25 -9.42 -13.89 -35.89
CA ASN A 25 -8.37 -14.91 -35.91
C ASN A 25 -6.98 -14.26 -35.79
N ASP A 26 -6.30 -14.49 -34.66
CA ASP A 26 -4.97 -13.96 -34.40
C ASP A 26 -3.86 -14.58 -35.25
N SER A 27 -4.08 -15.79 -35.82
CA SER A 27 -3.11 -16.41 -36.70
C SER A 27 -2.87 -15.67 -38.02
N GLN A 28 -3.81 -14.78 -38.39
CA GLN A 28 -3.73 -13.93 -39.56
C GLN A 28 -3.03 -12.58 -39.29
N ILE A 29 -2.60 -12.34 -38.05
CA ILE A 29 -1.92 -11.12 -37.65
C ILE A 29 -0.43 -11.40 -37.52
N GLY A 30 0.39 -10.80 -38.38
CA GLY A 30 1.83 -10.84 -38.30
C GLY A 30 2.36 -10.01 -37.13
N ILE A 31 3.46 -10.43 -36.53
CA ILE A 31 4.17 -9.67 -35.51
C ILE A 31 5.61 -9.47 -35.98
N ILE A 32 5.96 -8.21 -36.19
CA ILE A 32 7.26 -7.78 -36.69
C ILE A 32 8.01 -7.12 -35.53
N TYR A 33 9.21 -7.59 -35.25
CA TYR A 33 10.10 -7.03 -34.24
C TYR A 33 11.19 -6.21 -34.91
N MET A 34 11.18 -4.90 -34.75
CA MET A 34 12.18 -4.02 -35.33
C MET A 34 12.36 -2.74 -34.49
N PRO A 35 13.53 -2.09 -34.53
CA PRO A 35 13.70 -0.80 -33.88
C PRO A 35 12.85 0.26 -34.60
N MET A 36 12.09 1.04 -33.84
CA MET A 36 11.29 2.15 -34.38
C MET A 36 12.00 3.49 -34.20
N PRO A 37 11.92 4.40 -35.19
CA PRO A 37 12.62 5.67 -35.15
C PRO A 37 12.04 6.67 -34.11
N VAL A 38 10.77 6.48 -33.70
CA VAL A 38 10.08 7.36 -32.76
C VAL A 38 9.71 6.57 -31.51
N GLN A 39 10.25 6.95 -30.37
CA GLN A 39 10.07 6.25 -29.09
C GLN A 39 8.71 6.53 -28.40
N MET A 40 7.68 6.89 -29.11
CA MET A 40 6.39 7.27 -28.50
C MET A 40 5.43 6.10 -28.26
N MET A 41 5.57 5.01 -28.99
CA MET A 41 4.70 3.82 -28.86
C MET A 41 5.52 2.54 -28.82
N MET A 42 5.11 1.60 -27.99
CA MET A 42 5.75 0.28 -27.91
C MET A 42 5.26 -0.63 -29.04
N VAL A 43 4.02 -0.44 -29.47
CA VAL A 43 3.34 -1.24 -30.47
C VAL A 43 2.69 -0.31 -31.50
N ALA A 44 2.94 -0.54 -32.77
CA ALA A 44 2.33 0.16 -33.89
C ALA A 44 1.65 -0.81 -34.85
N LEU A 45 0.65 -0.33 -35.57
CA LEU A 45 -0.04 -1.06 -36.62
C LEU A 45 0.44 -0.56 -37.99
N LEU A 46 0.79 -1.46 -38.89
CA LEU A 46 1.11 -1.08 -40.27
C LEU A 46 -0.14 -0.64 -41.00
N LYS A 47 0.00 0.44 -41.80
CA LYS A 47 -1.15 1.06 -42.49
C LYS A 47 -1.80 0.14 -43.54
N GLU A 48 -1.03 -0.70 -44.19
CA GLU A 48 -1.45 -1.49 -45.35
C GLU A 48 -1.65 -2.97 -45.04
N ALA A 49 -1.28 -3.41 -43.84
CA ALA A 49 -1.44 -4.77 -43.39
C ALA A 49 -1.93 -4.81 -41.94
N ASP A 50 -2.57 -5.91 -41.56
CA ASP A 50 -2.96 -6.11 -40.15
C ASP A 50 -1.78 -6.58 -39.29
N ASP A 51 -0.56 -6.23 -39.68
CA ASP A 51 0.64 -6.63 -38.96
C ASP A 51 0.98 -5.64 -37.85
N ILE A 52 1.37 -6.17 -36.71
CA ILE A 52 1.77 -5.43 -35.53
C ILE A 52 3.30 -5.29 -35.52
N VAL A 53 3.78 -4.06 -35.41
CA VAL A 53 5.21 -3.78 -35.23
C VAL A 53 5.48 -3.51 -33.76
N ILE A 54 6.46 -4.23 -33.21
CA ILE A 54 6.92 -4.06 -31.83
C ILE A 54 8.34 -3.49 -31.84
N ASP A 55 8.51 -2.36 -31.13
CA ASP A 55 9.82 -1.72 -30.98
C ASP A 55 10.75 -2.59 -30.11
N THR A 56 11.79 -3.15 -30.73
CA THR A 56 12.78 -3.99 -30.04
C THR A 56 13.52 -3.26 -28.93
N ASN A 57 13.72 -1.95 -29.04
CA ASN A 57 14.35 -1.17 -27.98
C ASN A 57 13.45 -1.06 -26.73
N LEU A 58 12.14 -0.92 -26.93
CA LEU A 58 11.17 -0.90 -25.83
C LEU A 58 10.94 -2.31 -25.29
N LEU A 59 10.95 -3.34 -26.16
CA LEU A 59 10.87 -4.74 -25.74
C LEU A 59 12.03 -5.10 -24.80
N ALA A 60 13.25 -4.71 -25.15
CA ALA A 60 14.42 -4.91 -24.31
C ALA A 60 14.28 -4.22 -22.92
N LYS A 61 13.59 -3.06 -22.87
CA LYS A 61 13.28 -2.38 -21.61
C LYS A 61 12.24 -3.15 -20.78
N VAL A 62 11.25 -3.78 -21.41
CA VAL A 62 10.27 -4.65 -20.73
C VAL A 62 10.95 -5.85 -20.10
N VAL A 63 11.81 -6.54 -20.86
CA VAL A 63 12.61 -7.66 -20.37
C VAL A 63 13.44 -7.23 -19.16
N LYS A 64 14.16 -6.13 -19.29
CA LYS A 64 15.05 -5.62 -18.25
C LYS A 64 14.30 -5.18 -16.98
N ARG A 65 13.09 -4.62 -17.12
CA ARG A 65 12.28 -4.15 -16.00
C ARG A 65 11.37 -5.22 -15.41
N ASN A 66 11.31 -6.39 -16.03
CA ASN A 66 10.40 -7.46 -15.64
C ASN A 66 8.93 -6.99 -15.52
N THR A 67 8.50 -6.04 -16.38
CA THR A 67 7.14 -5.47 -16.37
C THR A 67 6.58 -5.39 -17.78
N TYR A 68 5.37 -5.87 -17.97
CA TYR A 68 4.70 -5.98 -19.27
C TYR A 68 3.34 -5.25 -19.35
N THR A 69 2.95 -4.52 -18.30
CA THR A 69 1.61 -3.89 -18.25
C THR A 69 1.36 -2.94 -19.43
N ILE A 70 2.33 -2.06 -19.75
CA ILE A 70 2.20 -1.12 -20.87
C ILE A 70 2.15 -1.88 -22.20
N LEU A 71 3.01 -2.89 -22.37
CA LEU A 71 3.03 -3.75 -23.55
C LEU A 71 1.67 -4.43 -23.75
N ARG A 72 1.08 -4.96 -22.70
CA ARG A 72 -0.25 -5.60 -22.71
C ARG A 72 -1.33 -4.63 -23.18
N ILE A 73 -1.40 -3.42 -22.58
CA ILE A 73 -2.36 -2.38 -22.97
C ILE A 73 -2.19 -2.00 -24.44
N ASP A 74 -0.95 -1.81 -24.90
CA ASP A 74 -0.69 -1.43 -26.30
C ASP A 74 -1.06 -2.53 -27.29
N ILE A 75 -0.88 -3.81 -26.94
CA ILE A 75 -1.29 -4.94 -27.79
C ILE A 75 -2.82 -5.01 -27.85
N TYR A 76 -3.53 -4.89 -26.73
CA TYR A 76 -5.00 -4.89 -26.70
C TYR A 76 -5.58 -3.75 -27.54
N ARG A 77 -5.03 -2.54 -27.38
CA ARG A 77 -5.41 -1.39 -28.20
C ARG A 77 -5.21 -1.65 -29.67
N THR A 78 -4.06 -2.23 -30.06
CA THR A 78 -3.74 -2.48 -31.47
C THR A 78 -4.63 -3.58 -32.05
N ALA A 79 -4.94 -4.62 -31.29
CA ALA A 79 -5.90 -5.65 -31.71
C ALA A 79 -7.31 -5.04 -31.96
N ARG A 80 -7.76 -4.13 -31.12
CA ARG A 80 -9.04 -3.42 -31.32
C ARG A 80 -9.03 -2.55 -32.56
N LYS A 81 -7.93 -1.88 -32.87
CA LYS A 81 -7.76 -1.11 -34.13
C LYS A 81 -7.88 -1.98 -35.36
N ILE A 82 -7.28 -3.18 -35.35
CA ILE A 82 -7.43 -4.16 -36.43
C ILE A 82 -8.90 -4.56 -36.59
N TYR A 83 -9.57 -4.86 -35.48
CA TYR A 83 -11.00 -5.19 -35.51
C TYR A 83 -11.86 -4.07 -36.10
N LEU A 84 -11.67 -2.82 -35.65
CA LEU A 84 -12.43 -1.67 -36.15
C LEU A 84 -12.18 -1.45 -37.66
N ARG A 85 -10.92 -1.52 -38.10
CA ARG A 85 -10.57 -1.43 -39.52
C ARG A 85 -11.28 -2.50 -40.36
N ARG A 86 -11.23 -3.77 -39.93
CA ARG A 86 -11.94 -4.86 -40.64
C ARG A 86 -13.45 -4.65 -40.63
N LYS A 87 -14.00 -4.14 -39.55
CA LYS A 87 -15.43 -3.82 -39.43
C LYS A 87 -15.81 -2.72 -40.40
N HIS A 88 -15.08 -1.60 -40.44
CA HIS A 88 -15.33 -0.51 -41.38
C HIS A 88 -15.24 -0.97 -42.84
N GLN A 89 -14.27 -1.80 -43.18
CA GLN A 89 -14.14 -2.41 -44.50
C GLN A 89 -15.33 -3.29 -44.87
N ALA A 90 -15.81 -4.12 -43.93
CA ALA A 90 -16.94 -5.01 -44.14
C ALA A 90 -18.27 -4.23 -44.26
N GLU A 91 -18.44 -3.15 -43.54
CA GLU A 91 -19.64 -2.32 -43.52
C GLU A 91 -19.61 -1.21 -44.59
N GLY A 92 -18.51 -0.98 -45.27
CA GLY A 92 -18.32 0.12 -46.22
C GLY A 92 -18.37 1.50 -45.58
N THR A 93 -18.03 1.60 -44.29
CA THR A 93 -18.05 2.87 -43.55
C THR A 93 -16.68 3.52 -43.53
N LEU A 94 -16.62 4.85 -43.34
CA LEU A 94 -15.37 5.59 -43.20
C LEU A 94 -14.82 5.47 -41.76
N GLU A 95 -13.50 5.34 -41.64
CA GLU A 95 -12.82 5.38 -40.34
C GLU A 95 -12.95 6.78 -39.72
N ASP A 96 -13.47 6.85 -38.48
CA ASP A 96 -13.35 8.03 -37.64
C ASP A 96 -12.14 7.86 -36.71
N LYS A 97 -11.01 8.43 -37.08
CA LYS A 97 -9.73 8.26 -36.37
C LYS A 97 -9.81 8.62 -34.89
N ASN A 98 -10.60 9.61 -34.51
CA ASN A 98 -10.71 10.04 -33.10
C ASN A 98 -11.62 9.08 -32.33
N ALA A 99 -12.76 8.71 -32.86
CA ALA A 99 -13.66 7.76 -32.23
C ALA A 99 -13.02 6.37 -32.12
N ASP A 100 -12.33 5.90 -33.17
CA ASP A 100 -11.63 4.62 -33.19
C ASP A 100 -10.44 4.59 -32.22
N GLU A 101 -9.74 5.71 -32.02
CA GLU A 101 -8.68 5.82 -31.03
C GLU A 101 -9.22 5.74 -29.61
N ILE A 102 -10.29 6.48 -29.31
CA ILE A 102 -10.99 6.45 -28.01
C ILE A 102 -11.50 5.03 -27.74
N ASP A 103 -12.17 4.40 -28.72
CA ASP A 103 -12.69 3.05 -28.60
C ASP A 103 -11.59 2.02 -28.34
N SER A 104 -10.46 2.15 -29.04
CA SER A 104 -9.32 1.23 -28.91
C SER A 104 -8.66 1.32 -27.52
N TYR A 105 -8.50 2.51 -26.97
CA TYR A 105 -8.03 2.69 -25.61
C TYR A 105 -9.06 2.17 -24.60
N ALA A 106 -10.34 2.52 -24.77
CA ALA A 106 -11.39 2.07 -23.87
C ALA A 106 -11.49 0.54 -23.82
N PHE A 107 -11.35 -0.15 -24.96
CA PHE A 107 -11.29 -1.59 -25.03
C PHE A 107 -10.07 -2.15 -24.29
N ALA A 108 -8.87 -1.60 -24.54
CA ALA A 108 -7.65 -2.05 -23.89
C ALA A 108 -7.71 -1.91 -22.37
N TYR A 109 -8.29 -0.81 -21.89
CA TYR A 109 -8.51 -0.58 -20.48
C TYR A 109 -9.58 -1.52 -19.91
N ALA A 110 -10.71 -1.70 -20.59
CA ALA A 110 -11.77 -2.61 -20.16
C ALA A 110 -11.26 -4.05 -20.03
N LEU A 111 -10.53 -4.54 -21.05
CA LEU A 111 -9.96 -5.90 -21.04
C LEU A 111 -8.87 -6.06 -19.96
N SER A 112 -8.01 -5.05 -19.81
CA SER A 112 -7.00 -5.05 -18.74
C SER A 112 -7.62 -5.09 -17.37
N PHE A 113 -8.76 -4.42 -17.20
CA PHE A 113 -9.52 -4.39 -15.97
C PHE A 113 -10.17 -5.74 -15.64
N LEU A 114 -10.75 -6.44 -16.62
CA LEU A 114 -11.25 -7.81 -16.44
C LEU A 114 -10.14 -8.77 -15.98
N ASN A 115 -8.92 -8.52 -16.44
CA ASN A 115 -7.74 -9.29 -16.07
C ASN A 115 -7.05 -8.80 -14.77
N GLY A 116 -7.77 -8.07 -13.94
CA GLY A 116 -7.34 -7.71 -12.59
C GLY A 116 -6.38 -6.52 -12.50
N LEU A 117 -6.09 -5.82 -13.62
CA LEU A 117 -5.28 -4.61 -13.59
C LEU A 117 -6.11 -3.41 -13.12
N SER A 118 -5.60 -2.66 -12.14
CA SER A 118 -6.19 -1.38 -11.76
C SER A 118 -6.01 -0.38 -12.91
N LEU A 119 -7.10 0.32 -13.27
CA LEU A 119 -7.09 1.30 -14.34
C LEU A 119 -6.89 2.69 -13.78
N ILE A 120 -5.87 3.37 -14.31
CA ILE A 120 -5.61 4.77 -14.04
C ILE A 120 -5.84 5.51 -15.36
N ILE A 121 -6.89 6.33 -15.44
CA ILE A 121 -7.17 7.14 -16.61
C ILE A 121 -6.76 8.57 -16.30
N PRO A 122 -5.87 9.18 -17.11
CA PRO A 122 -5.56 10.59 -16.99
C PRO A 122 -6.82 11.44 -17.05
N HIS A 123 -6.94 12.44 -16.18
CA HIS A 123 -8.13 13.27 -16.02
C HIS A 123 -8.64 13.85 -17.35
N GLN A 124 -7.71 14.25 -18.22
CA GLN A 124 -8.02 14.84 -19.53
C GLN A 124 -8.77 13.90 -20.49
N PHE A 125 -8.76 12.59 -20.24
CA PHE A 125 -9.42 11.59 -21.08
C PHE A 125 -10.64 10.94 -20.43
N VAL A 126 -10.99 11.33 -19.20
CA VAL A 126 -12.05 10.65 -18.45
C VAL A 126 -13.39 10.83 -19.10
N ASP A 127 -13.71 12.05 -19.54
CA ASP A 127 -15.02 12.36 -20.13
C ASP A 127 -15.26 11.59 -21.43
N ASP A 128 -14.21 11.31 -22.20
CA ASP A 128 -14.29 10.56 -23.45
C ASP A 128 -14.25 9.04 -23.24
N TRP A 129 -13.34 8.58 -22.38
CA TRP A 129 -13.07 7.14 -22.25
C TRP A 129 -13.99 6.43 -21.26
N HIS A 130 -14.42 7.11 -20.21
CA HIS A 130 -15.25 6.49 -19.17
C HIS A 130 -16.59 5.94 -19.71
N PRO A 131 -17.41 6.70 -20.46
CA PRO A 131 -18.65 6.18 -21.02
C PRO A 131 -18.41 4.98 -21.95
N ARG A 132 -17.30 5.02 -22.71
CA ARG A 132 -16.97 3.96 -23.65
C ARG A 132 -16.46 2.69 -22.96
N ILE A 133 -15.65 2.82 -21.90
CA ILE A 133 -15.23 1.70 -21.06
C ILE A 133 -16.45 1.01 -20.45
N LEU A 134 -17.39 1.79 -19.89
CA LEU A 134 -18.63 1.27 -19.33
C LEU A 134 -19.46 0.53 -20.38
N HIS A 135 -19.58 1.10 -21.58
CA HIS A 135 -20.28 0.47 -22.67
C HIS A 135 -19.67 -0.88 -23.05
N ILE A 136 -18.34 -0.96 -23.18
CA ILE A 136 -17.63 -2.20 -23.52
C ILE A 136 -17.80 -3.24 -22.43
N LEU A 137 -17.62 -2.87 -21.17
CA LEU A 137 -17.77 -3.80 -20.03
C LEU A 137 -19.19 -4.38 -19.96
N ASN A 138 -20.22 -3.55 -20.08
CA ASN A 138 -21.59 -3.98 -19.89
C ASN A 138 -22.20 -4.64 -21.13
N ASN A 139 -21.89 -4.12 -22.32
CA ASN A 139 -22.57 -4.54 -23.55
C ASN A 139 -21.74 -5.47 -24.44
N GLU A 140 -20.41 -5.34 -24.43
CA GLU A 140 -19.55 -6.19 -25.27
C GLU A 140 -19.00 -7.38 -24.47
N PHE A 141 -18.68 -7.18 -23.20
CA PHE A 141 -18.18 -8.26 -22.33
C PHE A 141 -19.26 -8.90 -21.45
N HIS A 142 -20.51 -8.38 -21.51
CA HIS A 142 -21.65 -8.85 -20.72
C HIS A 142 -21.37 -8.94 -19.21
N GLU A 143 -20.46 -8.11 -18.72
CA GLU A 143 -20.12 -8.03 -17.32
C GLU A 143 -20.96 -6.93 -16.66
N ASN A 144 -21.85 -7.29 -15.75
CA ASN A 144 -22.63 -6.34 -14.94
C ASN A 144 -21.70 -5.60 -13.96
N CYS A 145 -20.81 -4.77 -14.50
CA CYS A 145 -19.86 -4.00 -13.75
C CYS A 145 -20.48 -2.69 -13.29
N VAL A 146 -20.65 -2.53 -12.00
CA VAL A 146 -20.88 -1.22 -11.40
C VAL A 146 -19.51 -0.63 -11.13
N LEU A 147 -19.06 0.28 -11.99
CA LEU A 147 -17.87 1.07 -11.73
C LEU A 147 -18.21 2.13 -10.68
N HIS A 148 -17.61 2.02 -9.51
CA HIS A 148 -17.64 3.09 -8.55
C HIS A 148 -16.59 4.12 -8.97
N SER A 149 -17.02 5.16 -9.69
CA SER A 149 -16.21 6.38 -9.81
C SER A 149 -16.15 7.03 -8.44
N SER A 150 -14.97 7.41 -7.97
CA SER A 150 -14.88 8.32 -6.83
C SER A 150 -15.65 9.60 -7.20
N PRO A 151 -16.61 10.08 -6.37
CA PRO A 151 -17.41 11.26 -6.70
C PRO A 151 -16.63 12.58 -6.67
N ASP A 152 -15.35 12.57 -6.32
CA ASP A 152 -14.54 13.77 -6.20
C ASP A 152 -13.99 14.23 -7.55
N ARG A 153 -14.86 14.93 -8.31
CA ARG A 153 -14.50 15.67 -9.54
C ARG A 153 -13.52 16.84 -9.32
N GLN A 154 -13.06 17.08 -8.09
CA GLN A 154 -12.25 18.25 -7.74
C GLN A 154 -10.74 18.03 -7.85
N PHE A 155 -10.28 16.83 -8.10
CA PHE A 155 -8.85 16.58 -8.26
C PHE A 155 -8.45 16.51 -9.73
N LYS A 156 -7.43 17.25 -10.11
CA LYS A 156 -6.67 17.05 -11.36
C LYS A 156 -5.85 15.74 -11.28
N GLY A 157 -6.48 14.68 -10.79
CA GLY A 157 -5.90 13.36 -10.54
C GLY A 157 -6.42 12.32 -11.52
N GLU A 158 -5.82 11.16 -11.46
CA GLU A 158 -6.19 10.00 -12.25
C GLU A 158 -7.44 9.34 -11.65
N PHE A 159 -8.39 8.91 -12.50
CA PHE A 159 -9.55 8.15 -12.06
C PHE A 159 -9.17 6.67 -11.89
N ILE A 160 -9.54 6.12 -10.74
CA ILE A 160 -9.29 4.72 -10.44
C ILE A 160 -10.61 3.96 -10.55
N TYR A 161 -10.65 2.98 -11.42
CA TYR A 161 -11.77 2.07 -11.56
C TYR A 161 -11.53 0.81 -10.72
N ARG A 162 -12.51 0.48 -9.89
CA ARG A 162 -12.52 -0.79 -9.12
C ARG A 162 -13.80 -1.55 -9.45
N ALA A 163 -13.67 -2.75 -9.99
CA ALA A 163 -14.82 -3.62 -10.20
C ALA A 163 -15.22 -4.31 -8.90
N LYS A 164 -16.52 -4.48 -8.73
CA LYS A 164 -17.09 -5.31 -7.65
C LYS A 164 -16.63 -6.77 -7.76
N LYS A 165 -16.29 -7.25 -8.96
CA LYS A 165 -15.82 -8.60 -9.28
C LYS A 165 -14.30 -8.80 -9.32
N ILE A 166 -13.48 -7.79 -9.09
CA ILE A 166 -12.02 -7.96 -8.98
C ILE A 166 -11.67 -9.01 -7.92
N LYS A 167 -12.50 -9.14 -6.89
CA LYS A 167 -12.32 -10.14 -5.84
C LYS A 167 -12.48 -11.58 -6.34
N GLU A 168 -13.40 -11.80 -7.28
CA GLU A 168 -13.68 -13.12 -7.86
C GLU A 168 -12.69 -13.50 -8.97
N ALA A 169 -12.35 -12.55 -9.84
CA ALA A 169 -11.33 -12.74 -10.86
C ALA A 169 -9.93 -12.98 -10.25
N ARG A 170 -9.59 -12.26 -9.16
CA ARG A 170 -8.36 -12.49 -8.41
C ARG A 170 -8.34 -13.82 -7.68
N GLN A 171 -9.47 -14.29 -7.16
CA GLN A 171 -9.56 -15.62 -6.56
C GLN A 171 -9.36 -16.71 -7.63
N ALA A 172 -9.83 -16.49 -8.86
CA ALA A 172 -9.58 -17.39 -9.98
C ALA A 172 -8.12 -17.33 -10.45
N GLU A 173 -7.52 -16.15 -10.53
CA GLU A 173 -6.11 -15.95 -10.90
C GLU A 173 -5.15 -16.49 -9.81
N LEU A 174 -5.46 -16.28 -8.54
CA LEU A 174 -4.75 -16.90 -7.41
C LEU A 174 -4.90 -18.42 -7.42
N LYS A 175 -6.07 -18.98 -7.78
CA LYS A 175 -6.22 -20.42 -7.97
C LYS A 175 -5.41 -20.96 -9.14
N LEU A 176 -5.37 -20.26 -10.28
CA LEU A 176 -4.51 -20.64 -11.40
C LEU A 176 -3.02 -20.56 -11.04
N HIS A 177 -2.60 -19.54 -10.29
CA HIS A 177 -1.22 -19.43 -9.82
C HIS A 177 -0.87 -20.43 -8.72
N THR A 178 -1.81 -20.82 -7.87
CA THR A 178 -1.59 -21.85 -6.83
C THR A 178 -1.57 -23.28 -7.40
N GLU A 179 -2.18 -23.52 -8.56
CA GLU A 179 -2.15 -24.84 -9.21
C GLU A 179 -0.95 -25.04 -10.15
N THR A 180 -0.27 -23.98 -10.57
CA THR A 180 0.82 -24.04 -11.57
C THR A 180 2.18 -23.53 -11.10
N THR A 181 2.25 -22.84 -9.96
CA THR A 181 3.54 -22.48 -9.38
C THR A 181 3.91 -23.52 -8.32
N PRO A 182 5.06 -24.23 -8.48
CA PRO A 182 5.64 -24.86 -7.32
C PRO A 182 5.81 -23.75 -6.29
N VAL A 183 5.31 -23.96 -5.08
CA VAL A 183 5.61 -23.12 -3.94
C VAL A 183 7.11 -22.96 -3.93
N ILE A 184 7.60 -21.79 -4.39
CA ILE A 184 8.99 -21.44 -4.18
C ILE A 184 9.02 -21.16 -2.68
N VAL A 185 9.29 -22.24 -1.93
CA VAL A 185 9.67 -22.13 -0.53
C VAL A 185 10.74 -21.05 -0.54
N SER A 186 10.54 -19.99 0.23
CA SER A 186 11.60 -19.00 0.50
C SER A 186 12.90 -19.77 0.59
N PRO A 187 13.99 -19.32 -0.03
CA PRO A 187 15.26 -19.93 0.25
C PRO A 187 15.44 -19.78 1.75
N ASN A 188 15.01 -20.81 2.50
CA ASN A 188 15.41 -20.92 3.88
C ASN A 188 16.93 -20.81 3.80
N ILE A 189 17.51 -19.89 4.55
CA ILE A 189 18.95 -19.90 4.84
C ILE A 189 19.24 -21.37 5.04
N SER A 190 20.12 -21.95 4.22
CA SER A 190 20.33 -23.40 4.30
C SER A 190 20.54 -23.72 5.78
N ASN A 191 20.03 -24.85 6.26
CA ASN A 191 20.08 -25.18 7.69
C ASN A 191 21.52 -25.15 8.29
N ASN A 192 22.53 -25.00 7.43
CA ASN A 192 23.95 -24.92 7.77
C ASN A 192 24.49 -23.48 7.73
N GLU A 193 23.70 -22.46 7.33
CA GLU A 193 24.17 -21.08 7.29
C GLU A 193 23.93 -20.35 8.61
N LYS A 194 24.86 -19.47 8.98
CA LYS A 194 24.74 -18.63 10.19
C LYS A 194 23.49 -17.75 10.09
N GLY A 195 22.68 -17.72 11.13
CA GLY A 195 21.39 -17.07 11.16
C GLY A 195 20.21 -18.01 10.91
N SER A 196 20.46 -19.30 10.61
CA SER A 196 19.42 -20.32 10.61
C SER A 196 19.00 -20.71 12.03
N GLU A 197 17.89 -21.43 12.18
CA GLU A 197 17.41 -21.90 13.48
C GLU A 197 18.43 -22.81 14.17
N THR A 198 19.15 -23.63 13.40
CA THR A 198 20.21 -24.52 13.91
C THR A 198 21.52 -23.81 14.20
N HIS A 199 21.80 -22.70 13.53
CA HIS A 199 23.03 -21.90 13.68
C HIS A 199 22.68 -20.41 13.89
N PRO A 200 21.97 -20.07 14.98
CA PRO A 200 21.54 -18.69 15.23
C PRO A 200 22.74 -17.77 15.50
N PHE A 201 22.56 -16.48 15.30
CA PHE A 201 23.52 -15.47 15.77
C PHE A 201 23.60 -15.45 17.29
N ASP A 202 24.72 -15.00 17.82
CA ASP A 202 24.95 -15.00 19.27
C ASP A 202 24.08 -13.94 19.98
N ASN A 203 23.63 -12.93 19.27
CA ASN A 203 22.72 -11.91 19.77
C ASN A 203 22.02 -11.13 18.62
N VAL A 204 21.01 -10.32 18.98
CA VAL A 204 20.22 -9.53 18.05
C VAL A 204 21.04 -8.49 17.28
N LEU A 205 22.10 -7.92 17.88
CA LEU A 205 22.92 -6.90 17.21
C LEU A 205 23.69 -7.48 16.02
N GLU A 206 24.13 -8.73 16.13
CA GLU A 206 24.77 -9.45 15.02
C GLU A 206 23.75 -9.77 13.91
N ALA A 207 22.56 -10.21 14.29
CA ALA A 207 21.47 -10.45 13.35
C ALA A 207 21.11 -9.17 12.58
N CYS A 208 21.00 -8.02 13.25
CA CYS A 208 20.73 -6.74 12.62
C CYS A 208 21.87 -6.29 11.69
N ARG A 209 23.13 -6.50 12.07
CA ARG A 209 24.29 -6.22 11.19
C ARG A 209 24.26 -7.07 9.94
N PHE A 210 23.95 -8.34 10.06
CA PHE A 210 23.79 -9.24 8.93
C PHE A 210 22.68 -8.74 7.98
N ILE A 211 21.51 -8.39 8.51
CA ILE A 211 20.37 -7.90 7.68
C ILE A 211 20.74 -6.59 6.97
N LYS A 212 21.41 -5.65 7.63
CA LYS A 212 21.88 -4.40 7.00
C LYS A 212 22.86 -4.68 5.86
N GLU A 213 23.73 -5.68 6.02
CA GLU A 213 24.66 -6.09 4.96
C GLU A 213 23.93 -6.78 3.79
N GLU A 214 22.92 -7.60 4.07
CA GLU A 214 22.09 -8.20 3.01
C GLU A 214 21.28 -7.12 2.23
N GLU A 215 20.76 -6.10 2.93
CA GLU A 215 20.10 -4.96 2.28
C GLU A 215 21.07 -4.21 1.36
N ARG A 216 22.31 -3.97 1.82
CA ARG A 216 23.36 -3.33 1.01
C ARG A 216 23.70 -4.16 -0.24
N LYS A 217 23.88 -5.49 -0.09
CA LYS A 217 24.13 -6.39 -1.21
C LYS A 217 22.96 -6.43 -2.20
N ALA A 218 21.72 -6.47 -1.69
CA ALA A 218 20.52 -6.43 -2.52
C ALA A 218 20.44 -5.14 -3.33
N PHE A 219 20.85 -4.03 -2.73
CA PHE A 219 20.93 -2.73 -3.40
C PHE A 219 21.95 -2.72 -4.52
N GLU A 220 23.14 -3.26 -4.28
CA GLU A 220 24.23 -3.31 -5.27
C GLU A 220 23.89 -4.22 -6.48
N LYS A 221 23.14 -5.30 -6.23
CA LYS A 221 22.68 -6.23 -7.29
C LYS A 221 21.53 -5.65 -8.12
N ASP A 222 20.84 -4.63 -7.64
CA ASP A 222 19.68 -4.09 -8.30
C ASP A 222 20.04 -3.10 -9.40
N HIS A 223 20.39 -3.66 -10.57
CA HIS A 223 20.60 -2.87 -11.78
C HIS A 223 19.37 -2.05 -12.21
N TYR A 224 18.17 -2.33 -11.66
CA TYR A 224 16.97 -1.56 -11.94
C TYR A 224 17.05 -0.14 -11.39
N MET A 225 17.48 0.02 -10.12
CA MET A 225 17.71 1.34 -9.54
C MET A 225 18.83 2.09 -10.24
N SER A 226 19.96 1.44 -10.50
CA SER A 226 21.06 2.06 -11.25
C SER A 226 20.63 2.50 -12.64
N ASN A 227 19.66 1.84 -13.27
CA ASN A 227 19.15 2.19 -14.60
C ASN A 227 18.05 3.25 -14.59
N ILE A 228 17.14 3.24 -13.61
CA ILE A 228 16.22 4.38 -13.40
C ILE A 228 17.03 5.62 -13.04
N LEU A 229 17.97 5.47 -12.14
CA LEU A 229 18.86 6.54 -11.70
C LEU A 229 19.75 7.02 -12.86
N ALA A 230 20.33 6.12 -13.65
CA ALA A 230 21.15 6.48 -14.82
C ALA A 230 20.37 7.18 -15.93
N LYS A 231 19.13 6.74 -16.23
CA LYS A 231 18.30 7.36 -17.28
C LYS A 231 17.72 8.70 -16.90
N ARG A 232 17.45 8.91 -15.61
CA ARG A 232 17.03 10.21 -15.05
C ARG A 232 18.21 10.99 -14.47
N GLN A 233 19.43 10.47 -14.64
CA GLN A 233 20.65 11.00 -14.04
C GLN A 233 20.51 11.25 -12.52
N PHE A 234 19.80 10.36 -11.83
CA PHE A 234 19.80 10.30 -10.38
C PHE A 234 21.13 9.69 -9.93
N ASN A 235 21.96 10.42 -9.27
CA ASN A 235 23.09 9.89 -8.54
C ASN A 235 22.66 9.66 -7.10
N TYR A 236 22.52 8.40 -6.70
CA TYR A 236 22.27 8.03 -5.32
C TYR A 236 23.60 7.86 -4.59
N CYS A 237 23.76 8.56 -3.50
CA CYS A 237 24.84 8.33 -2.55
C CYS A 237 24.26 7.62 -1.31
N SER A 238 24.58 6.34 -1.14
CA SER A 238 24.07 5.51 -0.05
C SER A 238 24.37 6.04 1.34
N ASP A 239 25.51 6.73 1.49
CA ASP A 239 25.99 7.20 2.81
C ASP A 239 25.29 8.49 3.27
N LYS A 240 24.65 9.22 2.37
CA LYS A 240 24.05 10.53 2.66
C LYS A 240 22.61 10.69 2.27
N ASN A 241 21.94 9.65 1.74
CA ASN A 241 20.57 9.75 1.19
C ASN A 241 20.37 10.92 0.21
N ILE A 242 21.42 11.22 -0.59
CA ILE A 242 21.42 12.33 -1.53
C ILE A 242 20.92 11.85 -2.89
N TYR A 243 19.93 12.52 -3.43
CA TYR A 243 19.42 12.29 -4.77
C TYR A 243 19.73 13.50 -5.67
N ASN A 244 20.52 13.30 -6.72
CA ASN A 244 20.72 14.30 -7.76
C ASN A 244 19.83 13.97 -8.96
N ILE A 245 18.87 14.83 -9.26
CA ILE A 245 17.99 14.68 -10.42
C ILE A 245 18.51 15.55 -11.56
N LYS A 246 18.95 14.94 -12.67
CA LYS A 246 19.18 15.64 -13.93
C LYS A 246 18.10 15.24 -14.94
N TRP A 247 17.43 16.22 -15.52
CA TRP A 247 16.46 15.97 -16.59
C TRP A 247 17.16 15.67 -17.92
N ALA A 248 16.50 14.84 -18.76
CA ALA A 248 17.08 14.36 -20.02
C ALA A 248 17.26 15.45 -21.10
N ASP A 249 16.72 16.67 -20.88
CA ASP A 249 16.81 17.82 -21.78
C ASP A 249 18.07 18.68 -21.55
N GLY A 250 18.98 18.23 -20.70
CA GLY A 250 20.23 18.95 -20.41
C GLY A 250 20.07 20.14 -19.46
N LYS A 251 18.87 20.52 -19.07
CA LYS A 251 18.63 21.52 -18.03
C LYS A 251 18.74 20.86 -16.67
N ALA A 252 19.89 20.95 -16.06
CA ALA A 252 20.12 20.44 -14.72
C ALA A 252 19.45 21.35 -13.69
N SER A 253 18.34 20.94 -13.13
CA SER A 253 17.98 21.38 -11.80
C SER A 253 18.56 20.38 -10.81
N TYR A 254 19.59 20.77 -10.09
CA TYR A 254 20.15 19.97 -9.01
C TYR A 254 19.23 20.11 -7.81
N CYS A 255 18.50 19.06 -7.47
CA CYS A 255 17.97 18.92 -6.14
C CYS A 255 18.89 17.96 -5.38
N ASN A 256 19.74 18.49 -4.52
CA ASN A 256 20.37 17.70 -3.47
C ASN A 256 19.28 17.40 -2.45
N LEU A 257 18.62 16.24 -2.60
CA LEU A 257 17.67 15.72 -1.66
C LEU A 257 18.43 14.99 -0.56
N GLU A 258 19.01 15.72 0.37
CA GLU A 258 19.39 15.15 1.66
C GLU A 258 18.11 14.92 2.46
N LEU A 259 17.48 13.77 2.25
CA LEU A 259 16.38 13.33 3.11
C LEU A 259 16.95 12.42 4.19
N PRO A 260 16.82 12.78 5.47
CA PRO A 260 17.20 11.91 6.56
C PRO A 260 16.52 10.54 6.43
N ALA A 261 17.19 9.48 6.90
CA ALA A 261 16.65 8.13 6.83
C ALA A 261 15.34 7.98 7.63
N ASP A 262 15.20 8.78 8.68
CA ASP A 262 14.03 8.88 9.56
C ASP A 262 12.98 9.90 9.11
N ALA A 263 13.19 10.53 7.95
CA ALA A 263 12.24 11.48 7.37
C ALA A 263 10.91 10.82 6.99
N PHE A 264 9.89 11.66 6.95
CA PHE A 264 8.58 11.31 6.41
C PHE A 264 8.32 12.09 5.12
N ILE A 265 7.78 11.43 4.13
CA ILE A 265 7.51 12.01 2.81
C ILE A 265 6.02 12.03 2.56
N VAL A 266 5.52 13.18 2.16
CA VAL A 266 4.15 13.33 1.68
C VAL A 266 4.04 12.73 0.28
N ASN A 267 3.19 11.73 0.13
CA ASN A 267 2.99 11.02 -1.12
C ASN A 267 1.51 10.91 -1.47
N GLN A 268 1.18 11.16 -2.72
CA GLN A 268 -0.19 11.01 -3.19
C GLN A 268 -0.52 9.53 -3.37
N LEU A 269 -1.68 9.14 -2.85
CA LEU A 269 -2.24 7.81 -2.98
C LEU A 269 -3.10 7.70 -4.25
N MET A 270 -3.37 6.50 -4.68
CA MET A 270 -4.29 6.23 -5.80
C MET A 270 -5.73 6.72 -5.55
N SER A 271 -6.10 6.96 -4.30
CA SER A 271 -7.40 7.55 -3.93
C SER A 271 -7.46 9.07 -4.16
N GLY A 272 -6.36 9.70 -4.55
CA GLY A 272 -6.21 11.15 -4.60
C GLY A 272 -5.89 11.80 -3.26
N LYS A 273 -6.01 11.09 -2.14
CA LYS A 273 -5.56 11.54 -0.83
C LYS A 273 -4.03 11.46 -0.72
N PHE A 274 -3.48 12.08 0.30
CA PHE A 274 -2.05 12.06 0.59
C PHE A 274 -1.76 11.25 1.86
N SER A 275 -0.66 10.55 1.88
CA SER A 275 -0.12 9.90 3.08
C SER A 275 1.21 10.53 3.47
N ILE A 276 1.50 10.53 4.77
CA ILE A 276 2.78 10.97 5.33
C ILE A 276 3.53 9.70 5.73
N LYS A 277 4.27 9.14 4.78
CA LYS A 277 4.91 7.83 4.92
C LYS A 277 6.38 7.94 5.28
N PRO A 278 6.95 6.94 5.98
CA PRO A 278 8.39 6.87 6.20
C PRO A 278 9.18 6.92 4.89
N ASN A 279 10.35 7.52 4.92
CA ASN A 279 11.25 7.54 3.79
C ASN A 279 11.70 6.12 3.43
N LEU A 280 11.33 5.65 2.24
CA LEU A 280 11.76 4.36 1.68
C LEU A 280 12.82 4.53 0.59
N TYR A 281 13.29 5.74 0.32
CA TYR A 281 14.39 5.93 -0.62
C TYR A 281 15.64 5.27 -0.04
N GLY A 282 16.22 4.35 -0.80
CA GLY A 282 17.36 3.59 -0.33
C GLY A 282 17.04 2.38 0.56
N ARG A 283 15.77 2.00 0.71
CA ARG A 283 15.33 0.79 1.41
C ARG A 283 14.92 -0.30 0.44
N LYS A 284 15.38 -1.51 0.73
CA LYS A 284 14.99 -2.75 0.04
C LYS A 284 14.11 -3.61 0.90
N PHE A 285 14.20 -3.44 2.20
CA PHE A 285 13.58 -4.30 3.19
C PHE A 285 12.66 -3.52 4.11
N LEU A 286 11.59 -4.19 4.54
CA LEU A 286 10.87 -3.86 5.75
C LEU A 286 11.17 -4.92 6.79
N PHE A 287 11.11 -4.55 8.06
CA PHE A 287 11.57 -5.38 9.16
C PHE A 287 10.44 -5.72 10.11
N ARG A 288 10.60 -6.85 10.81
CA ARG A 288 9.78 -7.26 11.94
C ARG A 288 10.63 -8.02 12.93
N GLY A 289 10.44 -7.77 14.22
CA GLY A 289 11.10 -8.51 15.30
C GLY A 289 10.09 -9.27 16.14
N GLN A 290 10.47 -10.45 16.62
CA GLN A 290 9.71 -11.22 17.59
C GLN A 290 10.67 -11.86 18.61
N SER A 291 10.33 -11.74 19.90
CA SER A 291 11.11 -12.34 20.97
C SER A 291 11.10 -13.87 20.94
N LYS A 292 10.11 -14.46 20.26
CA LYS A 292 10.01 -15.90 20.08
C LYS A 292 9.53 -16.23 18.66
N TYR A 293 10.13 -17.26 18.08
CA TYR A 293 9.67 -17.81 16.81
C TYR A 293 8.39 -18.65 17.01
N TYR A 294 7.48 -18.54 16.05
CA TYR A 294 6.27 -19.34 15.95
C TYR A 294 6.16 -19.90 14.53
N ASP A 295 5.91 -21.21 14.40
CA ASP A 295 5.75 -21.86 13.08
C ASP A 295 4.64 -21.24 12.22
N VAL A 296 3.60 -20.73 12.87
CA VAL A 296 2.52 -20.00 12.22
C VAL A 296 2.53 -18.56 12.69
N CYS A 297 2.96 -17.66 11.79
CA CYS A 297 2.94 -16.22 12.01
C CYS A 297 1.75 -15.61 11.25
N THR A 298 0.68 -15.28 12.00
CA THR A 298 -0.58 -14.77 11.45
C THR A 298 -1.08 -13.57 12.25
N PRO A 299 -1.87 -12.66 11.62
CA PRO A 299 -2.48 -11.52 12.31
C PRO A 299 -3.32 -11.88 13.52
N GLY A 300 -3.44 -10.94 14.46
CA GLY A 300 -4.18 -11.13 15.71
C GLY A 300 -5.62 -11.62 15.52
N LEU A 301 -6.29 -11.16 14.48
CA LEU A 301 -7.67 -11.56 14.14
C LEU A 301 -7.81 -13.06 13.82
N PHE A 302 -6.77 -13.67 13.24
CA PHE A 302 -6.81 -15.04 12.72
C PHE A 302 -6.10 -16.07 13.59
N ARG A 303 -5.55 -15.68 14.74
CA ARG A 303 -4.83 -16.59 15.65
C ARG A 303 -5.69 -17.72 16.22
N ASN A 304 -7.02 -17.52 16.30
CA ASN A 304 -7.92 -18.60 16.63
C ASN A 304 -8.46 -19.27 15.35
N PRO A 305 -7.94 -20.43 14.92
CA PRO A 305 -8.34 -21.06 13.67
C PRO A 305 -9.81 -21.51 13.66
N LYS A 306 -10.40 -21.73 14.84
CA LYS A 306 -11.82 -22.14 14.99
C LYS A 306 -12.78 -20.96 14.82
N GLN A 307 -12.31 -19.73 14.95
CA GLN A 307 -13.16 -18.55 14.79
C GLN A 307 -13.41 -18.29 13.30
N SER A 308 -14.65 -18.38 12.88
CA SER A 308 -15.06 -18.11 11.48
C SER A 308 -15.82 -16.80 11.31
N TYR A 309 -16.23 -16.18 12.41
CA TYR A 309 -17.04 -14.96 12.40
C TYR A 309 -16.46 -13.91 13.34
N PHE A 310 -16.25 -12.72 12.84
CA PHE A 310 -15.46 -11.66 13.50
C PHE A 310 -16.30 -10.41 13.80
N LEU A 311 -17.63 -10.55 13.93
CA LEU A 311 -18.50 -9.38 14.11
C LEU A 311 -18.17 -8.58 15.38
N LYS A 312 -17.75 -9.26 16.46
CA LYS A 312 -17.34 -8.58 17.70
C LYS A 312 -16.12 -7.68 17.47
N GLU A 313 -15.11 -8.18 16.78
CA GLU A 313 -13.89 -7.46 16.49
C GLU A 313 -14.14 -6.31 15.50
N LEU A 314 -14.97 -6.55 14.50
CA LEU A 314 -15.37 -5.54 13.51
C LEU A 314 -16.18 -4.41 14.15
N ILE A 315 -17.11 -4.71 15.06
CA ILE A 315 -17.90 -3.65 15.71
C ILE A 315 -17.07 -2.83 16.71
N GLN A 316 -16.08 -3.44 17.38
CA GLN A 316 -15.12 -2.71 18.19
C GLN A 316 -14.25 -1.77 17.33
N TYR A 317 -13.83 -2.24 16.16
CA TYR A 317 -13.15 -1.40 15.17
C TYR A 317 -14.02 -0.23 14.70
N ASP A 318 -15.30 -0.46 14.42
CA ASP A 318 -16.22 0.59 13.97
C ASP A 318 -16.52 1.60 15.11
N GLU A 319 -16.54 1.16 16.36
CA GLU A 319 -16.64 2.05 17.52
C GLU A 319 -15.39 2.94 17.66
N LEU A 320 -14.19 2.38 17.48
CA LEU A 320 -12.95 3.17 17.44
C LEU A 320 -12.99 4.20 16.31
N ARG A 321 -13.42 3.79 15.13
CA ARG A 321 -13.57 4.66 13.96
C ARG A 321 -14.53 5.81 14.23
N ALA A 322 -15.64 5.55 14.92
CA ALA A 322 -16.61 6.57 15.29
C ALA A 322 -16.02 7.60 16.27
N VAL A 323 -15.25 7.14 17.26
CA VAL A 323 -14.52 8.04 18.17
C VAL A 323 -13.47 8.85 17.42
N LEU A 324 -12.65 8.20 16.58
CA LEU A 324 -11.61 8.88 15.79
C LEU A 324 -12.16 9.98 14.88
N ALA A 325 -13.32 9.79 14.29
CA ALA A 325 -13.96 10.77 13.40
C ALA A 325 -14.32 12.08 14.12
N THR A 326 -14.38 12.08 15.46
CA THR A 326 -14.64 13.30 16.25
C THR A 326 -13.38 14.09 16.58
N HIS A 327 -12.20 13.53 16.36
CA HIS A 327 -10.93 14.18 16.71
C HIS A 327 -10.61 15.35 15.75
N PRO A 328 -10.23 16.53 16.24
CA PRO A 328 -10.01 17.71 15.39
C PRO A 328 -8.99 17.49 14.27
N LEU A 329 -7.86 16.83 14.53
CA LEU A 329 -6.86 16.55 13.49
C LEU A 329 -7.32 15.52 12.47
N VAL A 330 -8.17 14.55 12.86
CA VAL A 330 -8.79 13.63 11.91
C VAL A 330 -9.71 14.40 10.97
N GLN A 331 -10.53 15.30 11.51
CA GLN A 331 -11.39 16.17 10.72
C GLN A 331 -10.60 17.12 9.81
N LEU A 332 -9.49 17.69 10.30
CA LEU A 332 -8.58 18.51 9.50
C LEU A 332 -8.00 17.72 8.32
N PHE A 333 -7.56 16.49 8.55
CA PHE A 333 -7.01 15.62 7.51
C PHE A 333 -8.05 15.30 6.44
N GLU A 334 -9.27 14.99 6.85
CA GLU A 334 -10.38 14.68 5.94
C GLU A 334 -10.90 15.92 5.20
N GLN A 335 -10.97 17.06 5.86
CA GLN A 335 -11.32 18.34 5.24
C GLN A 335 -10.25 18.73 4.20
N GLY A 336 -8.99 18.55 4.55
CA GLY A 336 -7.83 18.94 3.76
C GLY A 336 -7.28 20.31 4.12
N ILE A 337 -6.02 20.50 3.78
CA ILE A 337 -5.23 21.71 4.02
C ILE A 337 -4.90 22.34 2.68
N ASP A 338 -5.21 23.61 2.50
CA ASP A 338 -4.88 24.37 1.30
C ASP A 338 -3.40 24.76 1.36
N LEU A 339 -2.61 24.14 0.48
CA LEU A 339 -1.19 24.43 0.27
C LEU A 339 -1.00 24.74 -1.21
N TRP A 340 -0.40 25.89 -1.54
CA TRP A 340 -0.14 26.34 -2.92
C TRP A 340 -1.40 26.36 -3.83
N HIS A 341 -2.57 26.70 -3.28
CA HIS A 341 -3.85 26.72 -3.96
C HIS A 341 -4.42 25.32 -4.32
N ASP A 342 -3.81 24.25 -3.79
CA ASP A 342 -4.31 22.89 -3.87
C ASP A 342 -4.73 22.38 -2.49
N ILE A 343 -5.83 21.61 -2.43
CA ILE A 343 -6.32 21.04 -1.17
C ILE A 343 -5.71 19.67 -0.95
N PHE A 344 -4.83 19.56 0.03
CA PHE A 344 -4.20 18.33 0.46
C PHE A 344 -5.06 17.62 1.51
N ARG A 345 -5.82 16.61 1.10
CA ARG A 345 -6.54 15.72 2.02
C ARG A 345 -5.64 14.56 2.40
N PHE A 346 -5.43 14.40 3.69
CA PHE A 346 -4.58 13.32 4.19
C PHE A 346 -5.43 12.07 4.49
N GLU A 347 -4.86 10.91 4.24
CA GLU A 347 -5.50 9.65 4.58
C GLU A 347 -5.39 9.40 6.08
N VAL A 348 -6.54 9.17 6.72
CA VAL A 348 -6.60 8.60 8.06
C VAL A 348 -6.72 7.08 7.91
N ASN A 349 -5.66 6.37 8.27
CA ASN A 349 -5.63 4.91 8.18
C ASN A 349 -6.28 4.31 9.44
N TYR A 350 -7.61 4.27 9.45
CA TYR A 350 -8.38 3.74 10.58
C TYR A 350 -8.01 2.31 10.94
N GLY A 351 -7.78 1.45 9.94
CA GLY A 351 -7.36 0.06 10.16
C GLY A 351 -5.99 -0.04 10.82
N GLY A 352 -5.05 0.79 10.38
CA GLY A 352 -3.73 0.87 10.98
C GLY A 352 -3.75 1.42 12.40
N LEU A 353 -4.55 2.46 12.65
CA LEU A 353 -4.75 2.97 14.01
C LEU A 353 -5.36 1.88 14.90
N ALA A 354 -6.37 1.16 14.42
CA ALA A 354 -6.95 0.05 15.17
C ALA A 354 -5.90 -1.01 15.56
N GLN A 355 -5.02 -1.39 14.61
CA GLN A 355 -3.93 -2.32 14.86
C GLN A 355 -2.98 -1.82 15.96
N HIS A 356 -2.56 -0.55 15.90
CA HIS A 356 -1.63 0.04 16.86
C HIS A 356 -2.26 0.31 18.24
N TYR A 357 -3.60 0.33 18.34
CA TYR A 357 -4.34 0.64 19.56
C TYR A 357 -5.26 -0.52 20.00
N TYR A 358 -4.66 -1.74 20.07
CA TYR A 358 -5.21 -2.94 20.73
C TYR A 358 -6.35 -3.68 20.03
N ASN A 359 -6.77 -3.28 18.84
CA ASN A 359 -7.77 -4.05 18.10
C ASN A 359 -7.12 -5.25 17.40
N LYS A 360 -7.86 -6.34 17.34
CA LYS A 360 -7.48 -7.47 16.51
C LYS A 360 -7.85 -7.19 15.06
N THR A 361 -6.86 -7.12 14.20
CA THR A 361 -7.05 -6.84 12.77
C THR A 361 -6.46 -7.95 11.89
N SER A 362 -6.73 -7.89 10.59
CA SER A 362 -6.10 -8.74 9.58
C SER A 362 -4.69 -8.29 9.18
N PHE A 363 -4.12 -7.31 9.88
CA PHE A 363 -2.82 -6.76 9.58
C PHE A 363 -1.70 -7.40 10.40
N LEU A 364 -0.54 -7.49 9.79
CA LEU A 364 0.72 -7.78 10.45
C LEU A 364 1.63 -6.55 10.31
N ASP A 365 2.18 -6.10 11.44
CA ASP A 365 3.03 -4.91 11.48
C ASP A 365 4.42 -5.21 10.92
N LEU A 366 4.87 -4.33 10.04
CA LEU A 366 6.24 -4.21 9.56
C LEU A 366 6.73 -2.79 9.81
N THR A 367 8.01 -2.58 9.79
CA THR A 367 8.63 -1.26 9.95
C THR A 367 9.76 -1.05 8.95
N SER A 368 9.99 0.18 8.53
CA SER A 368 11.21 0.52 7.77
C SER A 368 12.42 0.79 8.65
N ASP A 369 12.24 0.85 9.97
CA ASP A 369 13.30 1.06 10.94
C ASP A 369 13.69 -0.26 11.62
N ILE A 370 14.92 -0.71 11.37
CA ILE A 370 15.43 -1.97 11.95
C ILE A 370 15.59 -1.88 13.48
N ASP A 371 15.80 -0.69 14.03
CA ASP A 371 15.97 -0.52 15.47
C ASP A 371 14.61 -0.66 16.19
N THR A 372 13.52 -0.20 15.57
CA THR A 372 12.15 -0.53 15.99
C THR A 372 11.91 -2.03 15.98
N ALA A 373 12.25 -2.73 14.90
CA ALA A 373 12.11 -4.19 14.84
C ALA A 373 12.96 -4.90 15.87
N MET A 374 14.19 -4.42 16.09
CA MET A 374 15.11 -4.95 17.12
C MET A 374 14.52 -4.80 18.53
N PHE A 375 13.90 -3.66 18.84
CA PHE A 375 13.21 -3.47 20.12
C PHE A 375 12.13 -4.56 20.33
N PHE A 376 11.27 -4.80 19.34
CA PHE A 376 10.25 -5.85 19.43
C PHE A 376 10.83 -7.27 19.52
N ALA A 377 12.01 -7.49 18.98
CA ALA A 377 12.66 -8.80 19.01
C ALA A 377 13.25 -9.14 20.39
N VAL A 378 13.49 -8.13 21.26
CA VAL A 378 14.13 -8.30 22.55
C VAL A 378 13.28 -7.86 23.74
N THR A 379 11.98 -7.64 23.49
CA THR A 379 11.04 -7.26 24.55
C THR A 379 9.82 -8.16 24.55
N ASP A 380 9.21 -8.32 25.72
CA ASP A 380 7.93 -8.98 25.91
C ASP A 380 6.87 -7.96 26.30
N TYR A 381 5.64 -8.21 25.84
CA TYR A 381 4.50 -7.36 26.14
C TYR A 381 3.57 -8.06 27.12
N HIS A 382 3.48 -7.50 28.33
CA HIS A 382 2.62 -8.02 29.39
C HIS A 382 1.87 -6.88 30.08
N PHE A 383 0.58 -7.06 30.30
CA PHE A 383 -0.25 -6.10 31.06
C PHE A 383 -0.10 -4.64 30.62
N ASP A 384 -0.09 -4.42 29.31
CA ASP A 384 0.07 -3.10 28.69
C ASP A 384 1.46 -2.44 28.83
N GLU A 385 2.47 -3.20 29.24
CA GLU A 385 3.84 -2.73 29.37
C GLU A 385 4.81 -3.63 28.60
N TYR A 386 5.86 -3.04 28.09
CA TYR A 386 7.00 -3.77 27.55
C TYR A 386 8.03 -3.96 28.64
N THR A 387 8.63 -5.12 28.66
CA THR A 387 9.76 -5.47 29.55
C THR A 387 10.86 -6.11 28.74
N PRO A 388 12.13 -5.97 29.14
CA PRO A 388 13.23 -6.67 28.47
C PRO A 388 13.03 -8.18 28.52
N HIS A 389 13.21 -8.85 27.38
CA HIS A 389 13.15 -10.31 27.31
C HIS A 389 14.32 -10.93 28.09
N THR A 390 14.03 -11.85 28.97
CA THR A 390 15.04 -12.47 29.88
C THR A 390 15.23 -13.97 29.66
N ASP A 391 14.30 -14.64 28.97
CA ASP A 391 14.39 -16.07 28.69
C ASP A 391 15.45 -16.35 27.61
N THR A 392 16.48 -17.08 27.95
CA THR A 392 17.58 -17.48 27.06
C THR A 392 17.38 -18.87 26.45
N SER A 393 16.30 -19.58 26.80
CA SER A 393 16.01 -20.92 26.30
C SER A 393 15.35 -20.91 24.92
N SER A 394 14.68 -19.80 24.53
CA SER A 394 14.03 -19.61 23.24
C SER A 394 14.92 -18.80 22.28
N LEU A 395 14.69 -18.97 20.98
CA LEU A 395 15.33 -18.13 19.97
C LEU A 395 14.43 -16.97 19.62
N GLY A 396 15.02 -15.79 19.51
CA GLY A 396 14.40 -14.63 18.89
C GLY A 396 14.57 -14.70 17.38
N VAL A 397 13.70 -14.00 16.66
CA VAL A 397 13.73 -13.93 15.20
C VAL A 397 13.59 -12.48 14.72
N MET A 398 14.50 -12.09 13.84
CA MET A 398 14.36 -10.90 13.01
C MET A 398 13.90 -11.34 11.63
N TYR A 399 12.85 -10.71 11.13
CA TYR A 399 12.40 -10.88 9.76
C TYR A 399 12.80 -9.68 8.94
N TYR A 400 13.16 -9.92 7.68
CA TYR A 400 13.13 -8.88 6.66
C TYR A 400 12.27 -9.30 5.49
N TYR A 401 11.44 -8.37 5.06
CA TYR A 401 10.50 -8.52 3.96
C TYR A 401 11.06 -7.75 2.77
N GLU A 402 11.38 -8.47 1.69
CA GLU A 402 11.95 -7.89 0.49
C GLU A 402 10.89 -7.14 -0.32
N LEU A 403 11.14 -5.86 -0.57
CA LEU A 403 10.31 -5.04 -1.44
C LEU A 403 10.61 -5.38 -2.90
N ALA A 404 9.58 -5.74 -3.66
CA ALA A 404 9.73 -6.15 -5.07
C ALA A 404 10.32 -5.06 -5.97
N GLU A 405 10.11 -3.79 -5.62
CA GLU A 405 10.72 -2.64 -6.28
C GLU A 405 11.18 -1.65 -5.21
N PRO A 406 12.40 -1.10 -5.32
CA PRO A 406 12.89 -0.12 -4.36
C PRO A 406 12.12 1.20 -4.47
N GLY A 407 11.83 1.79 -3.32
CA GLY A 407 11.27 3.12 -3.22
C GLY A 407 9.75 3.21 -3.29
N ALA A 408 9.29 4.44 -3.41
CA ALA A 408 7.90 4.84 -3.27
C ALA A 408 6.89 4.16 -4.22
N PHE A 409 7.37 3.65 -5.34
CA PHE A 409 6.52 3.03 -6.36
C PHE A 409 6.13 1.58 -6.07
N SER A 410 6.86 0.89 -5.19
CA SER A 410 6.61 -0.54 -4.91
C SER A 410 5.36 -0.76 -4.07
N LEU A 411 5.07 0.11 -3.13
CA LEU A 411 3.91 -0.03 -2.23
C LEU A 411 2.57 0.07 -2.97
N GLN A 412 2.51 0.81 -4.06
CA GLN A 412 1.30 0.94 -4.88
C GLN A 412 0.97 -0.34 -5.66
N LYS A 413 1.97 -1.17 -5.94
CA LYS A 413 1.79 -2.43 -6.68
C LYS A 413 1.61 -3.64 -5.77
N GLN A 414 2.03 -3.56 -4.51
CA GLN A 414 1.84 -4.64 -3.54
C GLN A 414 0.47 -4.51 -2.88
N GLN A 415 -0.52 -5.19 -3.41
CA GLN A 415 -1.94 -5.10 -3.03
C GLN A 415 -2.24 -5.40 -1.56
N HIS A 416 -1.30 -6.04 -0.85
CA HIS A 416 -1.45 -6.43 0.54
C HIS A 416 -0.64 -5.56 1.51
N LEU A 417 0.30 -4.77 0.99
CA LEU A 417 1.14 -3.89 1.80
C LEU A 417 0.66 -2.45 1.71
N SER A 418 0.41 -1.83 2.86
CA SER A 418 0.05 -0.43 2.97
C SER A 418 0.93 0.27 4.00
N THR A 419 1.10 1.57 3.85
CA THR A 419 1.76 2.38 4.88
C THR A 419 0.73 2.91 5.86
N ILE A 420 1.06 2.95 7.13
CA ILE A 420 0.30 3.74 8.08
C ILE A 420 0.95 5.12 8.25
N GLY A 421 2.29 5.18 8.35
CA GLY A 421 3.03 6.42 8.44
C GLY A 421 2.66 7.31 9.62
N LYS A 422 2.86 8.64 9.47
CA LYS A 422 2.39 9.60 10.48
C LYS A 422 0.88 9.78 10.36
N GLN A 423 0.22 9.63 11.50
CA GLN A 423 -1.21 9.83 11.71
C GLN A 423 -1.39 10.93 12.78
N PRO A 424 -2.61 11.42 13.01
CA PRO A 424 -2.90 12.35 14.13
C PRO A 424 -2.46 11.86 15.52
N PHE A 425 -2.02 10.60 15.62
CA PHE A 425 -1.57 9.93 16.84
C PHE A 425 -0.17 9.36 16.64
N MET A 426 0.67 9.39 17.68
CA MET A 426 2.11 9.28 17.52
C MET A 426 2.65 7.88 17.25
N ARG A 427 1.99 6.82 17.73
CA ARG A 427 2.57 5.46 17.72
C ARG A 427 3.00 5.00 16.34
N SER A 428 2.14 5.15 15.35
CA SER A 428 2.40 4.67 14.00
C SER A 428 3.58 5.40 13.34
N GLY A 429 3.68 6.70 13.56
CA GLY A 429 4.81 7.51 13.11
C GLY A 429 6.11 7.08 13.78
N ASN A 430 6.11 7.00 15.11
CA ASN A 430 7.29 6.63 15.89
C ASN A 430 7.83 5.22 15.56
N GLN A 431 6.95 4.34 15.10
CA GLN A 431 7.34 2.98 14.69
C GLN A 431 7.67 2.85 13.20
N HIS A 432 7.61 3.93 12.43
CA HIS A 432 7.79 3.90 10.96
C HIS A 432 6.98 2.78 10.30
N GLY A 433 5.69 2.70 10.67
CA GLY A 433 4.85 1.51 10.51
C GLY A 433 4.34 1.28 9.09
N PHE A 434 4.32 0.02 8.72
CA PHE A 434 3.68 -0.55 7.54
C PHE A 434 2.79 -1.71 7.95
N LEU A 435 1.79 -1.99 7.14
CA LEU A 435 0.78 -3.00 7.40
C LEU A 435 0.72 -3.99 6.25
N LEU A 436 0.94 -5.24 6.54
CA LEU A 436 0.70 -6.33 5.61
C LEU A 436 -0.67 -6.92 5.89
N ASN A 437 -1.63 -6.72 4.97
CA ASN A 437 -2.95 -7.32 5.07
C ASN A 437 -2.88 -8.79 4.66
N MET A 438 -3.29 -9.67 5.55
CA MET A 438 -3.23 -11.12 5.33
C MET A 438 -4.64 -11.72 5.35
N GLU A 439 -4.82 -12.76 4.56
CA GLU A 439 -6.05 -13.54 4.56
C GLU A 439 -6.04 -14.58 5.69
N LYS A 440 -7.24 -15.03 6.08
CA LYS A 440 -7.38 -16.13 7.05
C LYS A 440 -6.72 -17.39 6.50
N GLY A 441 -5.85 -18.00 7.30
CA GLY A 441 -5.09 -19.21 6.94
C GLY A 441 -3.74 -18.93 6.28
N ALA A 442 -3.43 -17.67 5.93
CA ALA A 442 -2.11 -17.31 5.44
C ALA A 442 -1.08 -17.31 6.59
N ASN A 443 0.12 -17.78 6.27
CA ASN A 443 1.25 -17.80 7.19
C ASN A 443 2.37 -16.91 6.64
N PHE A 444 2.74 -15.86 7.39
CA PHE A 444 3.79 -14.92 7.01
C PHE A 444 5.14 -15.62 6.75
N ASN A 445 5.42 -16.69 7.50
CA ASN A 445 6.65 -17.48 7.34
C ASN A 445 6.79 -18.17 5.96
N GLU A 446 5.71 -18.26 5.20
CA GLU A 446 5.65 -18.96 3.91
C GLU A 446 5.72 -17.99 2.72
N PHE A 447 5.71 -16.68 2.96
CA PHE A 447 5.80 -15.71 1.87
C PHE A 447 7.20 -15.69 1.28
N SER A 448 7.30 -15.71 -0.04
CA SER A 448 8.57 -15.75 -0.77
C SER A 448 9.47 -14.54 -0.53
N GLN A 449 8.89 -13.42 -0.13
CA GLN A 449 9.61 -12.19 0.20
C GLN A 449 10.12 -12.15 1.65
N VAL A 450 9.75 -13.13 2.48
CA VAL A 450 10.06 -13.14 3.90
C VAL A 450 11.30 -13.98 4.19
N HIS A 451 12.26 -13.35 4.81
CA HIS A 451 13.49 -14.00 5.26
C HIS A 451 13.56 -13.97 6.79
N LYS A 452 14.02 -15.05 7.37
CA LYS A 452 14.10 -15.26 8.83
C LYS A 452 15.56 -15.30 9.27
N VAL A 453 15.90 -14.54 10.29
CA VAL A 453 17.25 -14.51 10.87
C VAL A 453 17.14 -14.77 12.37
N PHE A 454 17.60 -15.92 12.81
CA PHE A 454 17.51 -16.35 14.19
C PHE A 454 18.70 -15.87 15.03
N PHE A 455 18.43 -15.57 16.28
CA PHE A 455 19.46 -15.17 17.23
C PHE A 455 19.17 -15.70 18.65
N ARG A 456 20.22 -15.81 19.47
CA ARG A 456 20.13 -16.15 20.91
C ARG A 456 19.85 -14.88 21.70
N HIS A 457 19.00 -15.01 22.71
CA HIS A 457 18.76 -13.89 23.62
C HIS A 457 19.93 -13.65 24.54
N ASN A 458 20.24 -12.37 24.76
CA ASN A 458 21.20 -11.90 25.75
C ASN A 458 20.51 -10.85 26.64
N PRO A 459 20.16 -11.20 27.90
CA PRO A 459 19.40 -10.30 28.79
C PRO A 459 20.04 -8.92 28.99
N SER A 460 21.37 -8.86 28.99
CA SER A 460 22.06 -7.57 29.14
C SER A 460 21.89 -6.68 27.91
N ILE A 461 21.91 -7.26 26.70
CA ILE A 461 21.64 -6.54 25.45
C ILE A 461 20.18 -6.15 25.40
N SER A 462 19.23 -7.04 25.74
CA SER A 462 17.81 -6.76 25.79
C SER A 462 17.51 -5.57 26.72
N LYS A 463 18.09 -5.58 27.93
CA LYS A 463 17.97 -4.49 28.90
C LYS A 463 18.50 -3.16 28.33
N LYS A 464 19.70 -3.19 27.73
CA LYS A 464 20.33 -2.00 27.16
C LYS A 464 19.45 -1.38 26.05
N ILE A 465 18.96 -2.18 25.10
CA ILE A 465 18.07 -1.71 24.01
C ILE A 465 16.77 -1.14 24.58
N PHE A 466 16.20 -1.76 25.60
CA PHE A 466 15.01 -1.29 26.28
C PHE A 466 15.25 0.08 26.95
N GLU A 467 16.35 0.25 27.68
CA GLU A 467 16.73 1.52 28.32
C GLU A 467 17.01 2.64 27.29
N GLU A 468 17.70 2.34 26.19
CA GLU A 468 17.97 3.27 25.09
C GLU A 468 16.67 3.72 24.39
N SER A 469 15.63 2.88 24.36
CA SER A 469 14.30 3.23 23.89
C SER A 469 13.48 4.06 24.88
N LYS A 470 14.08 4.55 25.97
CA LYS A 470 13.40 5.17 27.11
C LYS A 470 12.32 4.27 27.70
N ASN A 471 12.66 3.03 27.94
CA ASN A 471 11.76 2.00 28.44
C ASN A 471 10.52 1.79 27.53
N GLY A 472 10.76 1.85 26.22
CA GLY A 472 9.71 1.66 25.21
C GLY A 472 8.91 2.92 24.84
N VAL A 473 9.07 4.03 25.55
CA VAL A 473 8.32 5.29 25.29
C VAL A 473 8.58 5.83 23.88
N ASN A 474 9.79 5.62 23.34
CA ASN A 474 10.09 6.07 21.99
C ASN A 474 9.17 5.43 20.93
N TYR A 475 8.72 4.20 21.13
CA TYR A 475 7.87 3.45 20.19
C TYR A 475 6.42 3.39 20.63
N PHE A 476 6.15 3.49 21.93
CA PHE A 476 4.82 3.46 22.54
C PHE A 476 4.59 4.69 23.43
N PRO A 477 4.60 5.88 22.84
CA PRO A 477 4.24 7.06 23.60
C PRO A 477 2.79 6.91 24.10
N SER A 478 2.56 7.39 25.33
CA SER A 478 1.22 7.52 25.85
C SER A 478 0.57 8.74 25.18
N ASP A 479 -0.42 8.51 24.34
CA ASP A 479 -1.22 9.55 23.72
C ASP A 479 -2.71 9.44 24.10
N MET A 480 -3.49 10.46 23.75
CA MET A 480 -4.90 10.53 24.11
C MET A 480 -5.71 9.36 23.54
N LEU A 481 -5.38 8.83 22.36
CA LEU A 481 -6.09 7.70 21.78
C LEU A 481 -5.87 6.43 22.61
N GLN A 482 -4.65 6.20 23.09
CA GLN A 482 -4.37 5.06 23.97
C GLN A 482 -5.22 5.14 25.25
N VAL A 483 -5.27 6.31 25.88
CA VAL A 483 -6.02 6.50 27.13
C VAL A 483 -7.51 6.30 26.88
N GLN A 484 -8.06 6.94 25.84
CA GLN A 484 -9.48 6.81 25.48
C GLN A 484 -9.86 5.37 25.19
N TRP A 485 -9.02 4.69 24.38
CA TRP A 485 -9.36 3.35 23.95
C TRP A 485 -9.24 2.31 25.08
N LYS A 486 -8.29 2.47 25.98
CA LYS A 486 -8.19 1.65 27.21
C LYS A 486 -9.43 1.85 28.12
N ARG A 487 -9.88 3.08 28.29
CA ARG A 487 -11.14 3.37 29.03
C ARG A 487 -12.32 2.66 28.38
N PHE A 488 -12.45 2.76 27.06
CA PHE A 488 -13.50 2.07 26.34
C PHE A 488 -13.42 0.55 26.51
N LEU A 489 -12.25 -0.07 26.31
CA LEU A 489 -12.11 -1.53 26.42
C LEU A 489 -12.47 -2.04 27.81
N LYS A 490 -12.05 -1.34 28.86
CA LYS A 490 -12.43 -1.65 30.24
C LYS A 490 -13.95 -1.57 30.46
N GLN A 491 -14.58 -0.49 30.03
CA GLN A 491 -16.05 -0.35 30.11
C GLN A 491 -16.77 -1.44 29.30
N PHE A 492 -16.24 -1.78 28.13
CA PHE A 492 -16.81 -2.80 27.27
C PHE A 492 -16.70 -4.21 27.88
N GLU A 493 -15.65 -4.52 28.63
CA GLU A 493 -15.52 -5.78 29.37
C GLU A 493 -16.54 -5.89 30.49
N GLU A 494 -16.79 -4.79 31.20
CA GLU A 494 -17.76 -4.73 32.32
C GLU A 494 -19.21 -4.68 31.82
N ASN A 495 -19.47 -3.94 30.76
CA ASN A 495 -20.80 -3.77 30.16
C ASN A 495 -20.68 -3.66 28.63
N PRO A 496 -20.76 -4.77 27.89
CA PRO A 496 -20.59 -4.80 26.45
C PRO A 496 -21.63 -3.93 25.73
N THR A 497 -21.27 -2.68 25.44
CA THR A 497 -22.15 -1.71 24.80
C THR A 497 -21.39 -0.94 23.73
N VAL A 498 -22.01 -0.75 22.56
CA VAL A 498 -21.49 0.02 21.42
C VAL A 498 -22.50 1.08 20.98
N SER A 499 -22.03 2.07 20.25
CA SER A 499 -22.86 3.14 19.70
C SER A 499 -23.67 2.68 18.47
N LEU A 500 -24.71 3.45 18.16
CA LEU A 500 -25.47 3.27 16.92
C LEU A 500 -24.62 3.63 15.69
N GLU A 501 -23.71 4.59 15.82
CA GLU A 501 -22.76 4.97 14.78
C GLU A 501 -21.87 3.80 14.34
N ALA A 502 -21.32 3.05 15.29
CA ALA A 502 -20.51 1.86 14.99
C ALA A 502 -21.31 0.84 14.17
N VAL A 503 -22.56 0.56 14.57
CA VAL A 503 -23.42 -0.34 13.79
C VAL A 503 -23.73 0.23 12.41
N THR A 504 -23.90 1.52 12.29
CA THR A 504 -24.15 2.20 11.01
C THR A 504 -22.94 2.09 10.07
N PHE A 505 -21.71 2.26 10.58
CA PHE A 505 -20.50 2.04 9.79
C PHE A 505 -20.41 0.59 9.32
N ASN A 506 -20.62 -0.37 10.20
CA ASN A 506 -20.60 -1.79 9.86
C ASN A 506 -21.59 -2.14 8.74
N VAL A 507 -22.81 -1.64 8.83
CA VAL A 507 -23.84 -1.85 7.80
C VAL A 507 -23.46 -1.21 6.47
N LYS A 508 -22.91 0.00 6.47
CA LYS A 508 -22.45 0.71 5.25
C LYS A 508 -21.29 -0.03 4.58
N ASP A 509 -20.30 -0.46 5.33
CA ASP A 509 -19.12 -1.15 4.80
C ASP A 509 -19.49 -2.56 4.27
N ASN A 510 -20.57 -3.16 4.82
CA ASN A 510 -21.11 -4.45 4.40
C ASN A 510 -22.40 -4.34 3.56
N ALA A 511 -22.65 -3.21 2.92
CA ALA A 511 -23.87 -2.97 2.13
C ALA A 511 -24.15 -4.05 1.05
N ALA A 512 -23.08 -4.69 0.54
CA ALA A 512 -23.21 -5.80 -0.41
C ALA A 512 -23.90 -7.04 0.17
N HIS A 513 -23.95 -7.18 1.47
CA HIS A 513 -24.59 -8.31 2.17
C HIS A 513 -26.04 -8.03 2.59
N HIS A 514 -26.60 -6.86 2.21
CA HIS A 514 -27.97 -6.44 2.54
C HIS A 514 -28.30 -6.50 4.05
N GLU A 515 -27.27 -6.34 4.90
CA GLU A 515 -27.46 -6.30 6.34
C GLU A 515 -28.13 -4.97 6.76
N THR A 516 -28.97 -5.04 7.78
CA THR A 516 -29.64 -3.87 8.35
C THR A 516 -29.15 -3.63 9.77
N ILE A 517 -29.28 -2.39 10.25
CA ILE A 517 -28.96 -2.03 11.64
C ILE A 517 -29.69 -2.98 12.62
N LYS A 518 -30.98 -3.27 12.37
CA LYS A 518 -31.78 -4.19 13.21
C LYS A 518 -31.20 -5.61 13.23
N ASN A 519 -30.75 -6.12 12.09
CA ASN A 519 -30.17 -7.47 12.00
C ASN A 519 -28.82 -7.54 12.71
N ILE A 520 -27.95 -6.59 12.47
CA ILE A 520 -26.63 -6.53 13.14
C ILE A 520 -26.81 -6.39 14.65
N SER A 521 -27.66 -5.47 15.12
CA SER A 521 -27.92 -5.28 16.56
C SER A 521 -28.42 -6.59 17.22
N ARG A 522 -29.34 -7.30 16.57
CA ARG A 522 -29.84 -8.59 17.07
C ARG A 522 -28.75 -9.68 17.10
N LYS A 523 -27.87 -9.73 16.09
CA LYS A 523 -26.72 -10.65 16.06
C LYS A 523 -25.73 -10.33 17.19
N LEU A 524 -25.42 -9.06 17.41
CA LEU A 524 -24.52 -8.61 18.48
C LEU A 524 -25.05 -9.03 19.85
N GLU A 525 -26.33 -8.77 20.13
CA GLU A 525 -26.94 -9.12 21.39
C GLU A 525 -27.02 -10.66 21.57
N LYS A 526 -27.52 -11.39 20.57
CA LYS A 526 -27.74 -12.84 20.68
C LYS A 526 -26.44 -13.64 20.76
N MET A 527 -25.40 -13.26 19.99
CA MET A 527 -24.15 -14.02 19.88
C MET A 527 -23.10 -13.62 20.89
N TYR A 528 -23.08 -12.35 21.28
CA TYR A 528 -21.99 -11.77 22.08
C TYR A 528 -22.46 -11.03 23.34
N GLY A 529 -23.78 -10.90 23.55
CA GLY A 529 -24.31 -10.08 24.65
C GLY A 529 -24.06 -8.57 24.52
N ILE A 530 -23.67 -8.11 23.31
CA ILE A 530 -23.34 -6.70 23.05
C ILE A 530 -24.62 -5.92 22.78
N LYS A 531 -24.86 -4.88 23.57
CA LYS A 531 -26.00 -3.98 23.41
C LYS A 531 -25.66 -2.78 22.54
N VAL A 532 -26.62 -2.31 21.77
CA VAL A 532 -26.49 -1.07 20.98
C VAL A 532 -27.21 0.05 21.73
N ASP A 533 -26.43 1.03 22.20
CA ASP A 533 -26.96 2.22 22.86
C ASP A 533 -27.15 3.36 21.83
N LYS A 534 -28.41 3.73 21.63
CA LYS A 534 -28.77 4.82 20.71
C LYS A 534 -28.44 6.22 21.23
N ASN A 535 -28.24 6.32 22.54
CA ASN A 535 -27.94 7.60 23.20
C ASN A 535 -26.44 7.82 23.41
N ARG A 536 -25.63 6.77 23.16
CA ARG A 536 -24.18 6.89 23.24
C ARG A 536 -23.66 7.61 22.01
N THR A 537 -23.05 8.76 22.22
CA THR A 537 -22.32 9.52 21.19
C THR A 537 -20.83 9.19 21.32
N PRO A 538 -20.22 8.53 20.32
CA PRO A 538 -18.78 8.28 20.32
C PRO A 538 -18.03 9.62 20.29
N ALA A 539 -17.19 9.86 21.28
CA ALA A 539 -16.36 11.05 21.35
C ALA A 539 -15.17 10.82 22.27
N PHE A 540 -14.15 11.64 22.15
CA PHE A 540 -13.10 11.71 23.16
C PHE A 540 -13.63 12.36 24.44
N ASP A 541 -13.15 11.86 25.57
CA ASP A 541 -13.50 12.42 26.89
C ASP A 541 -13.02 13.88 27.00
N THR A 542 -13.76 14.70 27.75
CA THR A 542 -13.49 16.13 27.84
C THR A 542 -12.09 16.45 28.38
N ASP A 543 -11.62 15.68 29.36
CA ASP A 543 -10.27 15.84 29.94
C ASP A 543 -9.15 15.60 28.91
N LEU A 544 -9.36 14.66 28.00
CA LEU A 544 -8.40 14.39 26.93
C LEU A 544 -8.43 15.47 25.85
N MET A 545 -9.61 16.02 25.57
CA MET A 545 -9.75 17.16 24.65
C MET A 545 -9.15 18.44 25.22
N ASP A 546 -9.30 18.68 26.51
CA ASP A 546 -8.66 19.83 27.19
C ASP A 546 -7.13 19.74 27.07
N LYS A 547 -6.58 18.55 27.34
CA LYS A 547 -5.15 18.31 27.19
C LYS A 547 -4.69 18.46 25.72
N TYR A 548 -5.48 17.99 24.76
CA TYR A 548 -5.18 18.17 23.35
C TYR A 548 -4.99 19.65 22.98
N TYR A 549 -5.92 20.52 23.37
CA TYR A 549 -5.82 21.95 23.07
C TYR A 549 -4.66 22.62 23.82
N GLU A 550 -4.34 22.16 25.02
CA GLU A 550 -3.15 22.61 25.75
C GLU A 550 -1.86 22.21 25.02
N ASP A 551 -1.75 20.96 24.56
CA ASP A 551 -0.60 20.48 23.81
C ASP A 551 -0.44 21.26 22.49
N MET A 552 -1.54 21.58 21.78
CA MET A 552 -1.52 22.39 20.57
C MET A 552 -1.02 23.81 20.86
N LYS A 553 -1.47 24.43 21.93
CA LYS A 553 -1.01 25.76 22.38
C LYS A 553 0.48 25.75 22.73
N ASN A 554 1.00 24.64 23.25
CA ASN A 554 2.39 24.46 23.62
C ASN A 554 3.29 24.01 22.45
N GLY A 555 2.80 24.06 21.21
CA GLY A 555 3.61 23.83 20.02
C GLY A 555 3.70 22.38 19.55
N TRP A 556 2.87 21.48 20.10
CA TRP A 556 2.91 20.04 19.71
C TRP A 556 2.84 19.83 18.21
N TRP A 557 2.02 20.62 17.50
CA TRP A 557 1.90 20.51 16.04
C TRP A 557 3.22 20.77 15.33
N GLN A 558 3.92 21.85 15.68
CA GLN A 558 5.18 22.25 15.05
C GLN A 558 6.33 21.33 15.47
N ASP A 559 6.45 21.09 16.77
CA ASP A 559 7.65 20.46 17.35
C ASP A 559 7.61 18.93 17.30
N VAL A 560 6.40 18.35 17.24
CA VAL A 560 6.21 16.89 17.29
C VAL A 560 5.64 16.37 15.98
N PHE A 561 4.48 16.90 15.54
CA PHE A 561 3.80 16.34 14.37
C PHE A 561 4.52 16.72 13.08
N CYS A 562 4.80 17.99 12.83
CA CYS A 562 5.39 18.48 11.59
C CYS A 562 6.89 18.15 11.46
N LYS A 563 7.51 17.73 12.56
CA LYS A 563 8.93 17.39 12.54
C LYS A 563 9.22 16.30 11.50
N ASP A 564 10.26 16.57 10.69
CA ASP A 564 10.79 15.64 9.68
C ASP A 564 9.80 15.25 8.57
N ILE A 565 8.79 16.10 8.29
CA ILE A 565 7.88 15.94 7.16
C ILE A 565 8.39 16.74 5.95
N TYR A 566 8.52 16.06 4.81
CA TYR A 566 9.02 16.61 3.56
C TYR A 566 8.00 16.42 2.43
N PHE A 567 7.78 17.48 1.68
CA PHE A 567 7.05 17.44 0.42
C PHE A 567 8.06 17.40 -0.71
N VAL A 568 7.89 16.46 -1.62
CA VAL A 568 8.72 16.35 -2.82
C VAL A 568 7.84 16.63 -4.03
N SER A 569 8.10 17.73 -4.72
CA SER A 569 7.37 18.08 -5.94
C SER A 569 7.73 17.14 -7.09
N VAL A 570 6.92 17.15 -8.15
CA VAL A 570 7.20 16.41 -9.39
C VAL A 570 8.53 16.83 -10.01
N ASP A 571 8.92 18.09 -9.80
CA ASP A 571 10.20 18.66 -10.29
C ASP A 571 11.37 18.31 -9.37
N GLY A 572 11.13 17.52 -8.31
CA GLY A 572 12.16 17.11 -7.36
C GLY A 572 12.56 18.19 -6.36
N ILE A 573 11.80 19.29 -6.28
CA ILE A 573 12.03 20.32 -5.26
C ILE A 573 11.49 19.80 -3.94
N VAL A 574 12.27 19.96 -2.88
CA VAL A 574 11.90 19.55 -1.53
C VAL A 574 11.49 20.75 -0.73
N TYR A 575 10.32 20.63 -0.11
CA TYR A 575 9.80 21.62 0.81
C TYR A 575 9.71 20.97 2.19
N LYS A 576 10.39 21.57 3.15
CA LYS A 576 10.27 21.27 4.58
C LYS A 576 9.30 22.27 5.20
N ASP A 577 8.69 21.90 6.31
CA ASP A 577 7.94 22.82 7.17
C ASP A 577 6.62 23.39 6.59
N MET A 578 6.16 22.83 5.48
CA MET A 578 4.93 23.29 4.82
C MET A 578 3.68 23.28 5.72
N LEU A 579 3.60 22.33 6.65
CA LEU A 579 2.47 22.20 7.56
C LEU A 579 2.60 23.05 8.84
N MET A 580 3.78 23.62 9.11
CA MET A 580 4.04 24.33 10.38
C MET A 580 3.17 25.57 10.57
N HIS A 581 2.77 26.21 9.49
CA HIS A 581 2.00 27.47 9.54
C HIS A 581 0.47 27.24 9.63
N VAL A 582 0.01 26.01 9.52
CA VAL A 582 -1.43 25.66 9.50
C VAL A 582 -2.19 26.18 10.74
N PRO A 583 -1.65 26.10 11.98
CA PRO A 583 -2.33 26.64 13.16
C PRO A 583 -2.55 28.16 13.13
N ASN A 584 -1.70 28.89 12.40
CA ASN A 584 -1.77 30.36 12.28
C ASN A 584 -2.78 30.82 11.21
N ASP A 585 -3.29 29.90 10.39
CA ASP A 585 -4.31 30.21 9.40
C ASP A 585 -5.71 30.16 10.04
N THR A 586 -6.41 31.26 10.01
CA THR A 586 -7.74 31.41 10.61
C THR A 586 -8.77 30.40 10.11
N ARG A 587 -8.59 29.88 8.88
CA ARG A 587 -9.44 28.82 8.30
C ARG A 587 -9.39 27.53 9.10
N TYR A 588 -8.27 27.27 9.78
CA TYR A 588 -8.02 26.04 10.54
C TYR A 588 -7.99 26.24 12.05
N ALA A 589 -8.13 27.47 12.55
CA ALA A 589 -8.02 27.80 13.98
C ALA A 589 -8.86 26.87 14.88
N ARG A 590 -10.09 26.51 14.46
CA ARG A 590 -11.00 25.63 15.20
C ARG A 590 -10.43 24.22 15.50
N PHE A 591 -9.41 23.78 14.77
CA PHE A 591 -8.77 22.49 15.00
C PHE A 591 -7.63 22.57 16.02
N PHE A 592 -7.16 23.77 16.34
CA PHE A 592 -6.02 24.03 17.21
C PHE A 592 -6.36 24.80 18.47
N THR A 593 -7.49 25.44 18.51
CA THR A 593 -7.97 26.25 19.66
C THR A 593 -9.39 25.84 20.01
N ARG A 594 -9.71 25.91 21.32
CA ARG A 594 -11.05 25.64 21.84
C ARG A 594 -12.04 26.75 21.47
#